data_900ee26b4954afd8526197b437cab4a9
#
_entry.id   900ee26b4954afd8526197b437cab4a9
#
_cell.length_a   1.000
_cell.length_b   1.000
_cell.length_c   1.000
_cell.angle_alpha   90.00
_cell.angle_beta   90.00
_cell.angle_gamma   90.00
#
_symmetry.space_group_name_H-M   'P 1'
#
loop_
_entity.id
_entity.type
_entity.pdbx_description
1 polymer ?
#
loop_
_entity_poly.entity_id
_entity_poly.type
_entity_poly.pdbx_seq_one_letter_code
_entity_poly.pdbx_strand_id
1 'polypeptide(L)'
;VHLALSWALARTPGGRQGRKPSRFLAGLNPHAPAVETGSRNRRPKPGTARCRICNERLTSPTAVMLRRCETCAADVDDELLAQLKDWRSRTCKELKVPAYVVFSDNTLIAIAESLPTDDAALVAIPGIGSRKLEQFGPDVLELVRARK
;
A
#
# COMPACT_ATOMS: atom_id res chain seq x y z
N VAL A 1 -21.13 5.53 46.41
CA VAL A 1 -20.98 4.66 45.22
C VAL A 1 -19.59 4.84 44.69
N HIS A 2 -18.76 3.77 44.62
CA HIS A 2 -17.40 3.81 44.12
C HIS A 2 -17.39 3.12 42.74
N LEU A 3 -16.79 3.76 41.71
CA LEU A 3 -16.55 3.20 40.40
C LEU A 3 -15.06 2.84 40.29
N ALA A 4 -14.78 1.56 40.10
CA ALA A 4 -13.43 1.07 39.85
C ALA A 4 -13.27 0.74 38.35
N LEU A 5 -12.26 1.33 37.73
CA LEU A 5 -11.90 1.09 36.33
C LEU A 5 -10.55 0.40 36.25
N SER A 6 -10.49 -0.74 35.59
CA SER A 6 -9.25 -1.48 35.37
C SER A 6 -9.05 -1.79 33.89
N TRP A 7 -7.79 -1.92 33.48
CA TRP A 7 -7.44 -2.33 32.11
C TRP A 7 -6.16 -3.16 32.10
N ALA A 8 -6.06 -4.06 31.14
CA ALA A 8 -4.87 -4.88 30.98
C ALA A 8 -3.76 -4.09 30.27
N LEU A 9 -2.56 -4.04 30.87
CA LEU A 9 -1.37 -3.40 30.31
C LEU A 9 -0.71 -4.19 29.16
N ALA A 10 -0.95 -5.52 29.12
CA ALA A 10 -0.43 -6.41 28.11
C ALA A 10 -1.52 -7.38 27.60
N ARG A 11 -1.34 -7.97 26.42
CA ARG A 11 -2.25 -8.98 25.86
C ARG A 11 -2.11 -10.37 26.52
N THR A 12 -0.89 -10.68 26.93
CA THR A 12 -0.54 -11.96 27.55
C THR A 12 0.21 -11.72 28.86
N PRO A 13 0.05 -12.59 29.86
CA PRO A 13 0.82 -12.50 31.09
C PRO A 13 2.35 -12.46 30.79
N GLY A 14 3.07 -11.49 31.37
CA GLY A 14 4.51 -11.30 31.11
C GLY A 14 4.86 -10.63 29.77
N GLY A 15 3.88 -10.26 28.96
CA GLY A 15 4.10 -9.55 27.68
C GLY A 15 4.49 -8.08 27.84
N ARG A 16 5.01 -7.47 26.76
CA ARG A 16 5.37 -6.03 26.76
C ARG A 16 4.17 -5.16 27.13
N GLN A 17 4.36 -4.34 28.16
CA GLN A 17 3.39 -3.35 28.60
C GLN A 17 3.35 -2.20 27.58
N GLY A 18 2.38 -2.24 26.65
CA GLY A 18 2.25 -1.21 25.62
C GLY A 18 0.83 -0.65 25.47
N ARG A 19 -0.10 -1.13 26.30
CA ARG A 19 -1.49 -0.66 26.23
C ARG A 19 -1.67 0.58 27.09
N LYS A 20 -2.26 1.62 26.49
CA LYS A 20 -2.65 2.84 27.17
C LYS A 20 -4.15 2.81 27.47
N PRO A 21 -4.60 3.42 28.58
CA PRO A 21 -6.02 3.60 28.82
C PRO A 21 -6.68 4.38 27.70
N SER A 22 -7.99 4.18 27.52
CA SER A 22 -8.74 4.93 26.51
C SER A 22 -8.66 6.43 26.79
N ARG A 23 -8.49 7.23 25.75
CA ARG A 23 -8.49 8.71 25.84
C ARG A 23 -9.77 9.28 26.47
N PHE A 24 -10.87 8.54 26.44
CA PHE A 24 -12.14 8.93 27.06
C PHE A 24 -12.11 8.82 28.57
N LEU A 25 -11.11 8.14 29.15
CA LEU A 25 -10.92 8.03 30.60
C LEU A 25 -10.01 9.12 31.17
N ALA A 26 -9.41 9.94 30.32
CA ALA A 26 -8.44 10.97 30.75
C ALA A 26 -9.05 12.03 31.68
N GLY A 27 -10.35 12.30 31.57
CA GLY A 27 -11.07 13.25 32.46
C GLY A 27 -11.56 12.64 33.78
N LEU A 28 -11.50 11.32 33.94
CA LEU A 28 -12.04 10.62 35.11
C LEU A 28 -10.97 10.35 36.19
N ASN A 29 -9.70 10.48 35.86
CA ASN A 29 -8.60 10.30 36.82
C ASN A 29 -7.73 11.58 36.90
N PRO A 30 -7.91 12.43 37.91
CA PRO A 30 -7.15 13.68 38.09
C PRO A 30 -5.65 13.45 38.35
N HIS A 31 -5.25 12.25 38.75
CA HIS A 31 -3.86 11.87 39.02
C HIS A 31 -3.20 11.08 37.87
N ALA A 32 -3.88 10.89 36.72
CA ALA A 32 -3.26 10.28 35.57
C ALA A 32 -2.16 11.22 35.01
N PRO A 33 -0.91 10.75 34.83
CA PRO A 33 0.10 11.58 34.19
C PRO A 33 -0.43 11.93 32.79
N ALA A 34 -0.23 13.22 32.42
CA ALA A 34 -0.62 13.68 31.07
C ALA A 34 -0.13 12.69 30.04
N VAL A 35 -1.06 12.07 29.32
CA VAL A 35 -0.72 11.15 28.24
C VAL A 35 -0.10 12.00 27.14
N GLU A 36 1.22 12.13 27.17
CA GLU A 36 1.93 12.57 25.97
C GLU A 36 1.44 11.68 24.82
N THR A 37 0.77 12.28 23.89
CA THR A 37 0.36 11.62 22.65
C THR A 37 1.64 11.30 21.88
N GLY A 38 2.31 10.21 22.32
CA GLY A 38 3.48 9.66 21.67
C GLY A 38 3.17 9.53 20.19
N SER A 39 4.02 10.12 19.42
CA SER A 39 4.11 10.10 17.98
C SER A 39 3.46 8.82 17.42
N ARG A 40 2.23 8.97 16.95
CA ARG A 40 1.65 8.00 16.01
C ARG A 40 2.67 7.92 14.90
N ASN A 41 3.10 6.71 14.54
CA ASN A 41 3.75 6.41 13.28
C ASN A 41 3.16 7.37 12.24
N ARG A 42 3.87 8.44 11.96
CA ARG A 42 3.43 9.43 10.98
C ARG A 42 3.42 8.68 9.68
N ARG A 43 2.22 8.26 9.23
CA ARG A 43 2.02 8.04 7.81
C ARG A 43 2.67 9.26 7.14
N PRO A 44 3.58 9.06 6.17
CA PRO A 44 4.20 10.19 5.51
C PRO A 44 3.11 11.19 5.17
N LYS A 45 3.31 12.45 5.58
CA LYS A 45 2.30 13.50 5.34
C LYS A 45 1.99 13.47 3.85
N PRO A 46 0.72 13.34 3.43
CA PRO A 46 0.39 13.51 2.02
C PRO A 46 0.92 14.90 1.61
N GLY A 47 1.88 14.95 0.71
CA GLY A 47 2.47 16.22 0.29
C GLY A 47 3.98 16.24 0.09
N THR A 48 4.70 15.17 0.42
CA THR A 48 6.16 15.08 0.15
C THR A 48 6.49 14.30 -1.13
N ALA A 49 5.54 13.54 -1.67
CA ALA A 49 5.75 12.83 -2.91
C ALA A 49 5.76 13.81 -4.09
N ARG A 50 6.74 13.64 -4.98
CA ARG A 50 6.91 14.45 -6.19
C ARG A 50 6.84 13.58 -7.43
N CYS A 51 6.37 14.17 -8.52
CA CYS A 51 6.34 13.54 -9.83
C CYS A 51 7.77 13.23 -10.30
N ARG A 52 7.99 12.01 -10.79
CA ARG A 52 9.30 11.58 -11.30
C ARG A 52 9.70 12.24 -12.62
N ILE A 53 8.72 12.85 -13.35
CA ILE A 53 8.93 13.48 -14.64
C ILE A 53 9.14 14.99 -14.50
N CYS A 54 8.15 15.71 -13.91
CA CYS A 54 8.19 17.18 -13.82
C CYS A 54 8.52 17.72 -12.43
N ASN A 55 8.74 16.84 -11.44
CA ASN A 55 9.03 17.17 -10.04
C ASN A 55 7.90 17.94 -9.33
N GLU A 56 6.69 18.03 -9.92
CA GLU A 56 5.50 18.64 -9.34
C GLU A 56 5.04 17.86 -8.11
N ARG A 57 4.43 18.57 -7.16
CA ARG A 57 3.92 17.95 -5.93
C ARG A 57 2.69 17.10 -6.23
N LEU A 58 2.70 15.86 -5.77
CA LEU A 58 1.60 14.92 -5.95
C LEU A 58 0.59 15.07 -4.82
N THR A 59 -0.66 15.36 -5.17
CA THR A 59 -1.75 15.62 -4.22
C THR A 59 -2.78 14.49 -4.18
N SER A 60 -3.03 13.82 -5.30
CA SER A 60 -3.97 12.72 -5.35
C SER A 60 -3.35 11.39 -4.89
N PRO A 61 -4.11 10.50 -4.24
CA PRO A 61 -3.62 9.18 -3.83
C PRO A 61 -3.10 8.35 -5.01
N THR A 62 -3.77 8.44 -6.16
CA THR A 62 -3.37 7.74 -7.40
C THR A 62 -2.06 8.29 -7.93
N ALA A 63 -1.89 9.61 -7.98
CA ALA A 63 -0.65 10.24 -8.41
C ALA A 63 0.54 9.86 -7.49
N VAL A 64 0.32 9.83 -6.18
CA VAL A 64 1.35 9.40 -5.21
C VAL A 64 1.73 7.93 -5.43
N MET A 65 0.76 7.07 -5.69
CA MET A 65 0.99 5.65 -5.95
C MET A 65 1.79 5.42 -7.24
N LEU A 66 1.42 6.13 -8.31
CA LEU A 66 2.09 6.05 -9.61
C LEU A 66 3.39 6.88 -9.65
N ARG A 67 3.67 7.70 -8.64
CA ARG A 67 4.76 8.69 -8.60
C ARG A 67 4.77 9.62 -9.81
N ARG A 68 3.60 9.92 -10.35
CA ARG A 68 3.40 10.75 -11.54
C ARG A 68 2.18 11.64 -11.37
N CYS A 69 2.27 12.90 -11.80
CA CYS A 69 1.12 13.81 -11.81
C CYS A 69 0.17 13.50 -12.97
N GLU A 70 -1.04 13.99 -12.87
CA GLU A 70 -2.09 13.77 -13.87
C GLU A 70 -1.82 14.51 -15.19
N THR A 71 -0.99 15.57 -15.13
CA THR A 71 -0.65 16.40 -16.30
C THR A 71 0.51 15.85 -17.13
N CYS A 72 1.37 15.00 -16.56
CA CYS A 72 2.41 14.34 -17.32
C CYS A 72 1.80 13.23 -18.16
N ALA A 73 2.06 13.25 -19.47
CA ALA A 73 1.66 12.18 -20.37
C ALA A 73 2.18 10.84 -19.86
N ALA A 74 1.29 9.85 -19.79
CA ALA A 74 1.66 8.48 -19.56
C ALA A 74 2.18 7.93 -20.88
N ASP A 75 3.39 7.47 -20.89
CA ASP A 75 3.86 6.56 -21.94
C ASP A 75 3.40 5.14 -21.53
N VAL A 76 2.07 4.99 -21.43
CA VAL A 76 1.44 3.72 -21.09
C VAL A 76 1.26 2.94 -22.35
N ASP A 77 1.76 1.76 -22.33
CA ASP A 77 1.51 0.78 -23.36
C ASP A 77 0.10 0.21 -23.24
N ASP A 78 -0.81 0.71 -24.05
CA ASP A 78 -2.21 0.31 -24.02
C ASP A 78 -2.41 -1.15 -24.43
N GLU A 79 -1.58 -1.68 -25.32
CA GLU A 79 -1.64 -3.06 -25.75
C GLU A 79 -1.21 -4.01 -24.63
N LEU A 80 -0.07 -3.72 -23.99
CA LEU A 80 0.38 -4.46 -22.81
C LEU A 80 -0.61 -4.37 -21.67
N LEU A 81 -1.19 -3.19 -21.44
CA LEU A 81 -2.20 -2.99 -20.40
C LEU A 81 -3.44 -3.86 -20.65
N ALA A 82 -3.88 -3.98 -21.90
CA ALA A 82 -4.99 -4.86 -22.28
C ALA A 82 -4.65 -6.34 -22.01
N GLN A 83 -3.46 -6.78 -22.40
CA GLN A 83 -2.97 -8.14 -22.15
C GLN A 83 -2.88 -8.45 -20.66
N LEU A 84 -2.37 -7.51 -19.85
CA LEU A 84 -2.31 -7.65 -18.39
C LEU A 84 -3.70 -7.74 -17.75
N LYS A 85 -4.67 -6.97 -18.22
CA LYS A 85 -6.08 -7.04 -17.75
C LYS A 85 -6.72 -8.38 -18.09
N ASP A 86 -6.48 -8.89 -19.29
CA ASP A 86 -6.98 -10.18 -19.72
C ASP A 86 -6.36 -11.32 -18.93
N TRP A 87 -5.05 -11.30 -18.76
CA TRP A 87 -4.33 -12.26 -17.90
C TRP A 87 -4.89 -12.24 -16.48
N ARG A 88 -5.00 -11.06 -15.86
CA ARG A 88 -5.57 -10.93 -14.52
C ARG A 88 -6.98 -11.52 -14.43
N SER A 89 -7.82 -11.28 -15.43
CA SER A 89 -9.20 -11.79 -15.45
C SER A 89 -9.24 -13.32 -15.51
N ARG A 90 -8.34 -13.95 -16.24
CA ARG A 90 -8.18 -15.42 -16.29
C ARG A 90 -7.69 -15.94 -14.94
N THR A 91 -6.61 -15.40 -14.43
CA THR A 91 -6.03 -15.79 -13.14
C THR A 91 -7.02 -15.64 -11.97
N CYS A 92 -7.82 -14.56 -11.96
CA CYS A 92 -8.87 -14.37 -10.95
C CYS A 92 -9.94 -15.44 -10.99
N LYS A 93 -10.34 -15.89 -12.19
CA LYS A 93 -11.33 -16.96 -12.36
C LYS A 93 -10.78 -18.31 -11.91
N GLU A 94 -9.53 -18.61 -12.25
CA GLU A 94 -8.83 -19.84 -11.85
C GLU A 94 -8.67 -19.94 -10.33
N LEU A 95 -8.20 -18.87 -9.70
CA LEU A 95 -7.97 -18.82 -8.27
C LEU A 95 -9.25 -18.52 -7.47
N LYS A 96 -10.37 -18.20 -8.14
CA LYS A 96 -11.65 -17.79 -7.51
C LYS A 96 -11.48 -16.63 -6.53
N VAL A 97 -10.65 -15.65 -6.88
CA VAL A 97 -10.37 -14.47 -6.06
C VAL A 97 -10.77 -13.18 -6.80
N PRO A 98 -11.12 -12.11 -6.05
CA PRO A 98 -11.38 -10.80 -6.65
C PRO A 98 -10.13 -10.21 -7.32
N ALA A 99 -10.33 -9.37 -8.35
CA ALA A 99 -9.26 -8.77 -9.16
C ALA A 99 -8.21 -7.99 -8.34
N TYR A 100 -8.63 -7.30 -7.29
CA TYR A 100 -7.73 -6.52 -6.43
C TYR A 100 -6.77 -7.40 -5.60
N VAL A 101 -7.10 -8.67 -5.39
CA VAL A 101 -6.22 -9.62 -4.70
C VAL A 101 -5.00 -9.94 -5.54
N VAL A 102 -5.19 -10.11 -6.85
CA VAL A 102 -4.10 -10.30 -7.82
C VAL A 102 -3.35 -8.98 -7.99
N PHE A 103 -3.89 -8.04 -8.75
CA PHE A 103 -3.34 -6.68 -8.89
C PHE A 103 -4.46 -5.66 -9.05
N SER A 104 -4.26 -4.45 -8.49
CA SER A 104 -5.14 -3.31 -8.75
C SER A 104 -4.91 -2.74 -10.15
N ASP A 105 -5.89 -2.00 -10.69
CA ASP A 105 -5.74 -1.35 -11.99
C ASP A 105 -4.55 -0.40 -12.03
N ASN A 106 -4.33 0.35 -10.92
CA ASN A 106 -3.17 1.24 -10.80
C ASN A 106 -1.82 0.47 -10.84
N THR A 107 -1.78 -0.75 -10.30
CA THR A 107 -0.59 -1.61 -10.38
C THR A 107 -0.33 -2.07 -11.80
N LEU A 108 -1.38 -2.47 -12.55
CA LEU A 108 -1.25 -2.86 -13.97
C LEU A 108 -0.79 -1.68 -14.85
N ILE A 109 -1.33 -0.48 -14.61
CA ILE A 109 -0.88 0.74 -15.30
C ILE A 109 0.60 1.01 -14.99
N ALA A 110 1.01 0.89 -13.73
CA ALA A 110 2.41 1.09 -13.36
C ALA A 110 3.35 0.05 -14.00
N ILE A 111 2.91 -1.20 -14.18
CA ILE A 111 3.66 -2.23 -14.90
C ILE A 111 3.79 -1.87 -16.39
N ALA A 112 2.68 -1.50 -17.05
CA ALA A 112 2.66 -1.13 -18.46
C ALA A 112 3.47 0.15 -18.75
N GLU A 113 3.63 1.03 -17.78
CA GLU A 113 4.40 2.25 -17.87
C GLU A 113 5.90 2.04 -17.61
N SER A 114 6.24 1.19 -16.64
CA SER A 114 7.63 0.97 -16.19
C SER A 114 8.36 -0.12 -16.97
N LEU A 115 7.61 -1.02 -17.63
CA LEU A 115 8.12 -2.14 -18.40
C LEU A 115 9.23 -2.92 -17.66
N PRO A 116 8.94 -3.48 -16.48
CA PRO A 116 9.96 -4.13 -15.67
C PRO A 116 10.56 -5.33 -16.40
N THR A 117 11.88 -5.45 -16.37
CA THR A 117 12.63 -6.54 -17.04
C THR A 117 13.04 -7.65 -16.07
N ASP A 118 13.03 -7.36 -14.79
CA ASP A 118 13.47 -8.26 -13.73
C ASP A 118 12.58 -8.14 -12.46
N ASP A 119 12.79 -9.07 -11.54
CA ASP A 119 12.07 -9.16 -10.28
C ASP A 119 12.27 -7.93 -9.39
N ALA A 120 13.48 -7.36 -9.41
CA ALA A 120 13.81 -6.18 -8.60
C ALA A 120 13.04 -4.94 -9.09
N ALA A 121 12.96 -4.74 -10.40
CA ALA A 121 12.16 -3.68 -11.00
C ALA A 121 10.66 -3.89 -10.73
N LEU A 122 10.19 -5.13 -10.76
CA LEU A 122 8.78 -5.46 -10.49
C LEU A 122 8.38 -5.19 -9.04
N VAL A 123 9.23 -5.54 -8.06
CA VAL A 123 8.98 -5.24 -6.62
C VAL A 123 9.00 -3.73 -6.32
N ALA A 124 9.75 -2.96 -7.08
CA ALA A 124 9.78 -1.50 -6.91
C ALA A 124 8.44 -0.83 -7.24
N ILE A 125 7.54 -1.54 -7.95
CA ILE A 125 6.22 -1.05 -8.31
C ILE A 125 5.29 -1.10 -7.08
N PRO A 126 4.62 0.00 -6.73
CA PRO A 126 3.67 0.03 -5.62
C PRO A 126 2.53 -0.98 -5.80
N GLY A 127 2.29 -1.79 -4.77
CA GLY A 127 1.26 -2.83 -4.79
C GLY A 127 1.76 -4.23 -5.15
N ILE A 128 3.07 -4.38 -5.45
CA ILE A 128 3.73 -5.66 -5.65
C ILE A 128 4.65 -5.92 -4.46
N GLY A 129 4.27 -6.84 -3.61
CA GLY A 129 5.10 -7.33 -2.50
C GLY A 129 5.73 -8.68 -2.85
N SER A 130 6.66 -9.17 -2.03
CA SER A 130 7.36 -10.44 -2.23
C SER A 130 6.42 -11.61 -2.53
N ARG A 131 5.32 -11.73 -1.79
CA ARG A 131 4.33 -12.80 -2.00
C ARG A 131 3.66 -12.74 -3.39
N LYS A 132 3.35 -11.54 -3.89
CA LYS A 132 2.76 -11.37 -5.23
C LYS A 132 3.80 -11.58 -6.32
N LEU A 133 5.05 -11.22 -6.05
CA LEU A 133 6.17 -11.49 -6.94
C LEU A 133 6.36 -12.99 -7.12
N GLU A 134 6.44 -13.76 -6.04
CA GLU A 134 6.59 -15.22 -6.07
C GLU A 134 5.44 -15.90 -6.83
N GLN A 135 4.22 -15.41 -6.66
CA GLN A 135 3.03 -16.04 -7.22
C GLN A 135 2.74 -15.62 -8.67
N PHE A 136 3.00 -14.36 -9.03
CA PHE A 136 2.58 -13.76 -10.31
C PHE A 136 3.72 -13.11 -11.09
N GLY A 137 4.91 -13.00 -10.50
CA GLY A 137 6.06 -12.33 -11.11
C GLY A 137 6.47 -12.95 -12.44
N PRO A 138 6.67 -14.28 -12.50
CA PRO A 138 7.07 -14.96 -13.73
C PRO A 138 6.13 -14.68 -14.90
N ASP A 139 4.81 -14.80 -14.68
CA ASP A 139 3.79 -14.60 -15.71
C ASP A 139 3.79 -13.15 -16.23
N VAL A 140 3.89 -12.19 -15.31
CA VAL A 140 3.92 -10.76 -15.66
C VAL A 140 5.19 -10.41 -16.45
N LEU A 141 6.35 -10.91 -16.03
CA LEU A 141 7.61 -10.68 -16.74
C LEU A 141 7.62 -11.33 -18.14
N GLU A 142 6.98 -12.49 -18.28
CA GLU A 142 6.81 -13.13 -19.58
C GLU A 142 5.96 -12.28 -20.51
N LEU A 143 4.83 -11.74 -20.04
CA LEU A 143 3.97 -10.83 -20.81
C LEU A 143 4.71 -9.57 -21.25
N VAL A 144 5.50 -8.97 -20.34
CA VAL A 144 6.31 -7.78 -20.65
C VAL A 144 7.40 -8.11 -21.68
N ARG A 145 8.02 -9.29 -21.61
CA ARG A 145 9.06 -9.75 -22.56
C ARG A 145 8.49 -10.15 -23.92
N ALA A 146 7.31 -10.76 -23.96
CA ALA A 146 6.68 -11.20 -25.20
C ALA A 146 6.34 -10.05 -26.17
N ARG A 147 6.31 -8.83 -25.65
CA ARG A 147 6.06 -7.60 -26.41
C ARG A 147 7.28 -7.05 -27.15
N LYS A 148 8.45 -7.55 -26.95
CA LYS A 148 9.70 -7.02 -27.54
C LYS A 148 9.89 -7.45 -29.04
#